data_89131f8a44a3c48d6c86fae72569468c
#
_entry.id   89131f8a44a3c48d6c86fae72569468c
#
_cell.length_a   1.000
_cell.length_b   1.000
_cell.length_c   1.000
_cell.angle_alpha   90.00
_cell.angle_beta   90.00
_cell.angle_gamma   90.00
#
_symmetry.space_group_name_H-M   'P 1'
#
loop_
_entity.id
_entity.type
_entity.pdbx_description
1 polymer ?
#
loop_
_entity_poly.entity_id
_entity_poly.type
_entity_poly.pdbx_seq_one_letter_code
_entity_poly.pdbx_strand_id
1 'polypeptide(L)' 'MNQEIKRLNETKKQWENDIQMYKDFLTRKSKTFEGNYGAKEYISMAENRISEINQKLKEIEKES' A
#
# COMPACT_ATOMS: atom_id res chain seq x y z
N MET A 1 -10.59 2.93 -21.69
CA MET A 1 -10.47 3.77 -21.49
C MET A 1 -10.09 4.30 -20.35
N ASN A 2 -9.83 3.88 -19.39
CA ASN A 2 -9.46 4.54 -18.34
C ASN A 2 -8.08 4.22 -17.94
N GLN A 3 -7.13 4.90 -18.55
CA GLN A 3 -5.74 4.74 -18.18
C GLN A 3 -5.49 5.17 -16.74
N GLU A 4 -6.27 6.10 -16.26
CA GLU A 4 -6.11 6.54 -14.88
C GLU A 4 -6.47 5.42 -13.90
N ILE A 5 -7.56 4.72 -14.17
CA ILE A 5 -7.93 3.59 -13.32
C ILE A 5 -6.85 2.52 -13.34
N LYS A 6 -6.34 2.24 -14.53
CA LYS A 6 -5.30 1.23 -14.66
C LYS A 6 -4.05 1.63 -13.87
N ARG A 7 -3.66 2.90 -13.97
CA ARG A 7 -2.52 3.39 -13.26
C ARG A 7 -2.70 3.30 -11.75
N LEU A 8 -3.86 3.70 -11.29
CA LEU A 8 -4.14 3.65 -9.86
C LEU A 8 -4.11 2.22 -9.35
N ASN A 9 -4.66 1.29 -10.11
CA ASN A 9 -4.64 -0.11 -9.71
C ASN A 9 -3.22 -0.66 -9.68
N GLU A 10 -2.39 -0.28 -10.64
CA GLU A 10 -1.01 -0.74 -10.65
C GLU A 10 -0.23 -0.17 -9.48
N THR A 11 -0.42 1.09 -9.18
CA THR A 11 0.25 1.70 -8.04
C THR A 11 -0.21 1.05 -6.75
N LYS A 12 -1.51 0.81 -6.64
CA LYS A 12 -2.05 0.16 -5.45
C LYS A 12 -1.44 -1.21 -5.27
N LYS A 13 -1.29 -1.95 -6.36
CA LYS A 13 -0.71 -3.29 -6.28
C LYS A 13 0.74 -3.22 -5.82
N GLN A 14 1.48 -2.23 -6.27
CA GLN A 14 2.86 -2.08 -5.83
C GLN A 14 2.92 -1.83 -4.32
N TRP A 15 2.03 -0.97 -3.82
CA TRP A 15 2.01 -0.72 -2.38
C TRP A 15 1.64 -1.98 -1.62
N GLU A 16 0.71 -2.76 -2.14
CA GLU A 16 0.31 -3.99 -1.49
C GLU A 16 1.45 -5.00 -1.47
N ASN A 17 2.21 -5.08 -2.56
CA ASN A 17 3.37 -5.96 -2.60
C ASN A 17 4.42 -5.53 -1.59
N ASP A 18 4.64 -4.23 -1.48
CA ASP A 18 5.60 -3.72 -0.51
C ASP A 18 5.17 -4.03 0.91
N ILE A 19 3.89 -3.84 1.19
CA ILE A 19 3.38 -4.15 2.52
C ILE A 19 3.60 -5.62 2.84
N GLN A 20 3.31 -6.49 1.89
CA GLN A 20 3.49 -7.92 2.11
C GLN A 20 4.95 -8.25 2.37
N MET A 21 5.84 -7.61 1.65
CA MET A 21 7.26 -7.82 1.84
C MET A 21 7.70 -7.42 3.25
N TYR A 22 7.23 -6.27 3.69
CA TYR A 22 7.59 -5.81 5.02
C TYR A 22 6.96 -6.65 6.12
N LYS A 23 5.76 -7.13 5.90
CA LYS A 23 5.15 -8.02 6.87
C LYS A 23 5.91 -9.33 6.98
N ASP A 24 6.37 -9.84 5.84
CA ASP A 24 7.21 -11.05 5.86
C ASP A 24 8.50 -10.78 6.62
N PHE A 25 9.09 -9.62 6.37
CA PHE A 25 10.31 -9.24 7.06
C PHE A 25 10.09 -9.21 8.57
N LEU A 26 8.99 -8.62 9.01
CA LEU A 26 8.69 -8.55 10.42
C LEU A 26 8.51 -9.94 11.02
N THR A 27 7.89 -10.84 10.28
CA THR A 27 7.68 -12.17 10.75
C THR A 27 9.02 -12.89 10.97
N ARG A 28 9.96 -12.67 10.06
CA ARG A 28 11.24 -13.37 10.14
C ARG A 28 12.20 -12.73 11.13
N LYS A 29 12.20 -11.40 11.18
CA LYS A 29 13.16 -10.69 12.00
C LYS A 29 12.50 -9.89 13.10
N SER A 30 11.47 -10.45 13.66
CA SER A 30 10.69 -9.73 14.63
C SER A 30 11.43 -9.38 15.89
N LYS A 31 12.60 -9.97 16.08
CA LYS A 31 13.32 -9.73 17.32
C LYS A 31 14.08 -8.43 17.34
N THR A 32 14.29 -7.84 16.18
CA THR A 32 15.04 -6.59 16.11
C THR A 32 14.07 -5.42 16.26
N PHE A 33 14.15 -4.80 17.40
CA PHE A 33 13.22 -3.73 17.73
C PHE A 33 13.26 -2.57 16.73
N GLU A 34 14.43 -2.13 16.37
CA GLU A 34 14.55 -0.99 15.47
C GLU A 34 14.03 -1.29 14.10
N GLY A 35 14.30 -2.48 13.60
CA GLY A 35 13.79 -2.86 12.30
C GLY A 35 12.28 -2.92 12.30
N ASN A 36 11.71 -3.41 13.39
CA ASN A 36 10.26 -3.49 13.49
C ASN A 36 9.62 -2.12 13.45
N TYR A 37 10.23 -1.17 14.13
CA TYR A 37 9.65 0.15 14.21
C TYR A 37 9.59 0.82 12.84
N GLY A 38 10.69 0.80 12.10
CA GLY A 38 10.72 1.43 10.79
C GLY A 38 9.79 0.74 9.82
N ALA A 39 9.74 -0.59 9.85
CA ALA A 39 8.87 -1.32 8.94
C ALA A 39 7.41 -1.04 9.23
N LYS A 40 7.04 -0.93 10.50
CA LYS A 40 5.66 -0.63 10.85
C LYS A 40 5.25 0.74 10.37
N GLU A 41 6.16 1.70 10.47
CA GLU A 41 5.86 3.03 9.97
C GLU A 41 5.66 3.04 8.47
N TYR A 42 6.50 2.30 7.76
CA TYR A 42 6.36 2.22 6.32
C TYR A 42 5.02 1.57 5.94
N ILE A 43 4.65 0.50 6.63
CA ILE A 43 3.40 -0.16 6.35
C ILE A 43 2.23 0.78 6.59
N SER A 44 2.27 1.54 7.66
CA SER A 44 1.21 2.48 7.96
C SER A 44 1.09 3.53 6.86
N MET A 45 2.22 4.06 6.40
CA MET A 45 2.21 5.02 5.33
C MET A 45 1.65 4.40 4.05
N ALA A 46 2.08 3.18 3.74
CA ALA A 46 1.63 2.52 2.53
C ALA A 46 0.12 2.25 2.57
N GLU A 47 -0.39 1.88 3.73
CA GLU A 47 -1.82 1.67 3.88
C GLU A 47 -2.59 2.95 3.66
N ASN A 48 -2.06 4.07 4.13
CA ASN A 48 -2.68 5.36 3.88
C ASN A 48 -2.71 5.68 2.39
N ARG A 49 -1.63 5.37 1.68
CA ARG A 49 -1.60 5.60 0.24
C ARG A 49 -2.63 4.75 -0.48
N ILE A 50 -2.77 3.50 -0.06
CA ILE A 50 -3.77 2.62 -0.66
C ILE A 50 -5.18 3.17 -0.39
N SER A 51 -5.40 3.67 0.80
CA SER A 51 -6.70 4.26 1.13
C SER A 51 -7.01 5.44 0.22
N GLU A 52 -6.02 6.29 -0.03
CA GLU A 52 -6.21 7.43 -0.92
C GLU A 52 -6.52 6.96 -2.33
N ILE A 53 -5.83 5.92 -2.79
CA ILE A 53 -6.08 5.40 -4.12
C ILE A 53 -7.48 4.84 -4.23
N ASN A 54 -7.93 4.11 -3.21
CA ASN A 54 -9.27 3.58 -3.20
C ASN A 54 -10.31 4.69 -3.25
N GLN A 55 -10.03 5.78 -2.56
CA GLN A 55 -10.93 6.93 -2.57
C GLN A 55 -11.04 7.50 -3.97
N LYS A 56 -9.91 7.65 -4.65
CA LYS A 56 -9.91 8.18 -6.01
C LYS A 56 -10.64 7.25 -6.97
N LEU A 57 -10.43 5.94 -6.81
CA LEU A 57 -11.12 4.99 -7.67
C LEU A 57 -12.61 5.09 -7.50
N LYS A 58 -13.07 5.26 -6.27
CA LYS A 58 -14.49 5.42 -6.03
C LYS A 58 -15.03 6.66 -6.70
N GLU A 59 -14.27 7.74 -6.66
CA GLU A 59 -14.72 9.00 -7.27
C GLU A 59 -14.82 8.85 -8.77
N ILE A 60 -13.86 8.17 -9.38
CA ILE A 60 -13.88 7.98 -10.82
C ILE A 60 -15.07 7.12 -11.22
N GLU A 61 -15.33 6.06 -10.45
CA GLU A 61 -16.46 5.19 -10.75
C GLU A 61 -17.78 5.94 -10.66
N LYS A 62 -17.87 6.85 -9.70
CA LYS A 62 -19.10 7.59 -9.55
C LYS A 62 -19.36 8.50 -10.74
N GLU A 63 -18.31 9.03 -11.32
CA GLU A 63 -18.48 9.94 -12.42
C GLU A 63 -18.74 9.26 -13.74
N SER A 64 -18.43 8.00 -13.85
CA SER A 64 -18.71 7.30 -15.09
C SER A 64 -20.01 6.53 -14.99
#